data_00855f6ae43bd18c09b22b40ecbf24ac
#
_entry.id   00855f6ae43bd18c09b22b40ecbf24ac
#
_cell.length_a   1.000
_cell.length_b   1.000
_cell.length_c   1.000
_cell.angle_alpha   90.00
_cell.angle_beta   90.00
_cell.angle_gamma   90.00
#
_symmetry.space_group_name_H-M   'P 1'
#
loop_
_entity.id
_entity.type
_entity.pdbx_description
1 polymer ?
#
loop_
_entity_poly.entity_id
_entity_poly.type
_entity_poly.pdbx_seq_one_letter_code
_entity_poly.pdbx_strand_id
1 'polypeptide(L)'
;MSLLALLVPSAVASANATQFTLLEAPNELLSGAPDATLDEIKSLGADGIRLQLYWRALAPDPEARKKPSFNASDPEAYSNWGRWDAAIDGARARGLKVHVTIAGSAPTWATANKDPNGIFRPDASEFAKFASAVGKRYRSKVALWSIWNEPNLGKYLQPIARGESATIYRNLYVKAYSALRGAGVTAPIVLGELAPQGNRLKTIGTVAPLTFLRGMLCLDARYKKTRSCAAVPAQGVAIHPYSTAPGPFLRPLTDLNNVTIGVLDRLTSALDKAAKAGTIAKRMPIYVTEFGVQSFPDRRTGVPLDVQSDYRGISERISYLNPRVKSFSQYLLTDDADSAAGNYGSFQSGLYLADHRPKPALFGFRLPLVVVPSRSATRATLWGLVRPATGAGRVTVEYSDNGRSWKTLGSQRYASNGYFTRPVSTTAKRRWRIVWDAPDGTTYTGSATRAWTKPWSG
;
A
#
# COMPACT_ATOMS: atom_id res chain seq x y z
N MET A 1 -25.17 -16.57 49.32
CA MET A 1 -24.21 -16.99 48.29
C MET A 1 -24.23 -15.94 47.20
N SER A 2 -23.28 -15.00 47.24
CA SER A 2 -23.13 -13.92 46.22
C SER A 2 -22.25 -14.42 45.12
N LEU A 3 -22.78 -14.51 43.88
CA LEU A 3 -21.98 -14.76 42.67
C LEU A 3 -21.20 -13.51 42.32
N LEU A 4 -19.90 -13.53 42.53
CA LEU A 4 -18.96 -12.55 41.94
C LEU A 4 -18.79 -12.90 40.47
N ALA A 5 -19.39 -12.08 39.59
CA ALA A 5 -19.14 -12.12 38.15
C ALA A 5 -17.74 -11.56 37.88
N LEU A 6 -16.78 -12.41 37.60
CA LEU A 6 -15.46 -12.08 37.08
C LEU A 6 -15.62 -11.43 35.70
N LEU A 7 -15.50 -10.10 35.65
CA LEU A 7 -15.29 -9.35 34.43
C LEU A 7 -13.91 -9.74 33.86
N VAL A 8 -13.90 -10.68 32.92
CA VAL A 8 -12.73 -10.94 32.08
C VAL A 8 -12.49 -9.70 31.22
N PRO A 9 -11.36 -8.97 31.36
CA PRO A 9 -11.06 -7.89 30.46
C PRO A 9 -10.88 -8.50 29.07
N SER A 10 -11.73 -8.10 28.12
CA SER A 10 -11.53 -8.40 26.71
C SER A 10 -10.12 -7.92 26.34
N ALA A 11 -9.22 -8.85 26.10
CA ALA A 11 -7.89 -8.57 25.59
C ALA A 11 -8.07 -7.75 24.31
N VAL A 12 -7.74 -6.47 24.39
CA VAL A 12 -7.60 -5.62 23.21
C VAL A 12 -6.55 -6.32 22.37
N ALA A 13 -6.97 -6.89 21.23
CA ALA A 13 -6.07 -7.54 20.31
C ALA A 13 -4.91 -6.57 20.09
N SER A 14 -3.69 -7.00 20.39
CA SER A 14 -2.49 -6.18 20.30
C SER A 14 -2.40 -5.66 18.88
N ALA A 15 -2.79 -4.42 18.70
CA ALA A 15 -2.68 -3.70 17.45
C ALA A 15 -1.22 -3.76 16.98
N ASN A 16 -1.00 -3.78 15.68
CA ASN A 16 0.31 -4.11 15.10
C ASN A 16 1.36 -3.01 15.37
N ALA A 17 1.96 -3.03 16.55
CA ALA A 17 3.01 -2.08 16.97
C ALA A 17 4.24 -2.06 16.03
N THR A 18 4.32 -2.98 15.08
CA THR A 18 5.41 -3.11 14.10
C THR A 18 5.00 -2.75 12.68
N GLN A 19 3.78 -2.21 12.47
CA GLN A 19 3.37 -1.73 11.16
C GLN A 19 4.21 -0.51 10.79
N PHE A 20 4.78 -0.51 9.58
CA PHE A 20 5.54 0.62 9.07
C PHE A 20 4.79 1.33 7.93
N THR A 21 5.07 2.61 7.79
CA THR A 21 4.46 3.48 6.78
C THR A 21 5.44 3.73 5.65
N LEU A 22 5.01 3.42 4.41
CA LEU A 22 5.73 3.78 3.20
C LEU A 22 5.08 5.00 2.55
N LEU A 23 5.88 5.79 1.85
CA LEU A 23 5.40 6.89 1.03
C LEU A 23 5.96 6.76 -0.39
N GLU A 24 5.12 7.02 -1.38
CA GLU A 24 5.49 7.01 -2.79
C GLU A 24 5.48 8.40 -3.37
N ALA A 25 6.53 8.71 -4.10
CA ALA A 25 6.73 9.95 -4.85
C ALA A 25 7.54 9.61 -6.10
N PRO A 26 7.01 8.78 -7.02
CA PRO A 26 7.80 8.22 -8.11
C PRO A 26 8.36 9.29 -9.05
N ASN A 27 7.63 10.36 -9.31
CA ASN A 27 8.08 11.45 -10.17
C ASN A 27 9.25 12.21 -9.53
N GLU A 28 9.13 12.57 -8.27
CA GLU A 28 10.12 13.33 -7.53
C GLU A 28 11.36 12.49 -7.21
N LEU A 29 11.15 11.25 -6.72
CA LEU A 29 12.25 10.34 -6.34
C LEU A 29 13.08 9.86 -7.54
N LEU A 30 12.46 9.72 -8.72
CA LEU A 30 13.14 9.28 -9.93
C LEU A 30 13.47 10.43 -10.90
N SER A 31 13.38 11.67 -10.45
CA SER A 31 13.77 12.87 -11.23
C SER A 31 15.27 13.00 -11.45
N GLY A 32 16.08 12.28 -10.65
CA GLY A 32 17.55 12.41 -10.63
C GLY A 32 18.09 13.26 -9.47
N ALA A 33 17.24 13.99 -8.75
CA ALA A 33 17.60 14.82 -7.60
C ALA A 33 16.63 14.56 -6.41
N PRO A 34 16.67 13.35 -5.79
CA PRO A 34 15.67 12.93 -4.81
C PRO A 34 15.83 13.53 -3.41
N ASP A 35 16.93 14.22 -3.11
CA ASP A 35 17.33 14.58 -1.74
C ASP A 35 16.27 15.38 -0.99
N ALA A 36 15.77 16.47 -1.55
CA ALA A 36 14.76 17.30 -0.90
C ALA A 36 13.47 16.52 -0.62
N THR A 37 13.03 15.68 -1.56
CA THR A 37 11.87 14.82 -1.38
C THR A 37 12.09 13.77 -0.29
N LEU A 38 13.28 13.19 -0.22
CA LEU A 38 13.63 12.21 0.82
C LEU A 38 13.68 12.85 2.21
N ASP A 39 14.22 14.10 2.30
CA ASP A 39 14.21 14.86 3.55
C ASP A 39 12.80 15.17 4.01
N GLU A 40 11.92 15.55 3.08
CA GLU A 40 10.51 15.77 3.38
C GLU A 40 9.81 14.50 3.85
N ILE A 41 9.95 13.40 3.12
CA ILE A 41 9.39 12.09 3.50
C ILE A 41 9.85 11.69 4.90
N LYS A 42 11.13 11.91 5.22
CA LYS A 42 11.68 11.66 6.56
C LYS A 42 11.06 12.58 7.60
N SER A 43 10.94 13.86 7.31
CA SER A 43 10.33 14.85 8.22
C SER A 43 8.86 14.57 8.52
N LEU A 44 8.13 14.02 7.56
CA LEU A 44 6.75 13.58 7.73
C LEU A 44 6.60 12.34 8.63
N GLY A 45 7.71 11.67 8.94
CA GLY A 45 7.73 10.49 9.80
C GLY A 45 7.30 9.21 9.08
N ALA A 46 7.45 9.15 7.76
CA ALA A 46 7.36 7.88 7.05
C ALA A 46 8.59 7.00 7.40
N ASP A 47 8.36 5.69 7.50
CA ASP A 47 9.43 4.72 7.79
C ASP A 47 10.26 4.35 6.57
N GLY A 48 9.74 4.63 5.37
CA GLY A 48 10.43 4.29 4.14
C GLY A 48 9.70 4.75 2.88
N ILE A 49 10.28 4.37 1.76
CA ILE A 49 9.77 4.65 0.41
C ILE A 49 9.46 3.35 -0.32
N ARG A 50 8.55 3.42 -1.31
CA ARG A 50 8.38 2.37 -2.31
C ARG A 50 8.77 2.89 -3.68
N LEU A 51 9.50 2.05 -4.44
CA LEU A 51 9.95 2.32 -5.80
C LEU A 51 9.57 1.14 -6.70
N GLN A 52 9.08 1.45 -7.89
CA GLN A 52 8.95 0.47 -8.96
C GLN A 52 10.21 0.51 -9.84
N LEU A 53 10.82 -0.64 -10.05
CA LEU A 53 11.98 -0.82 -10.89
C LEU A 53 11.56 -1.55 -12.16
N TYR A 54 11.55 -0.81 -13.27
CA TYR A 54 10.94 -1.27 -14.52
C TYR A 54 11.93 -2.02 -15.39
N TRP A 55 11.62 -3.28 -15.71
CA TRP A 55 12.48 -4.13 -16.54
C TRP A 55 12.80 -3.51 -17.90
N ARG A 56 11.77 -3.05 -18.62
CA ARG A 56 11.92 -2.43 -19.95
C ARG A 56 12.78 -1.17 -19.93
N ALA A 57 12.74 -0.39 -18.87
CA ALA A 57 13.50 0.86 -18.76
C ALA A 57 15.01 0.65 -18.58
N LEU A 58 15.42 -0.54 -18.13
CA LEU A 58 16.80 -0.88 -17.83
C LEU A 58 17.41 -1.82 -18.88
N ALA A 59 16.58 -2.63 -19.55
CA ALA A 59 17.04 -3.66 -20.46
C ALA A 59 17.68 -3.06 -21.71
N PRO A 60 18.76 -3.69 -22.23
CA PRO A 60 19.31 -3.30 -23.53
C PRO A 60 18.32 -3.60 -24.65
N ASP A 61 18.27 -2.70 -25.64
CA ASP A 61 17.43 -2.76 -26.85
C ASP A 61 15.99 -3.22 -26.56
N PRO A 62 15.24 -2.55 -25.67
CA PRO A 62 13.97 -3.05 -25.16
C PRO A 62 12.87 -3.16 -26.25
N GLU A 63 13.02 -2.44 -27.35
CA GLU A 63 12.10 -2.48 -28.51
C GLU A 63 12.47 -3.55 -29.54
N ALA A 64 13.68 -4.14 -29.45
CA ALA A 64 14.12 -5.13 -30.41
C ALA A 64 13.25 -6.40 -30.35
N ARG A 65 12.94 -6.99 -31.50
CA ARG A 65 12.23 -8.27 -31.60
C ARG A 65 13.11 -9.47 -31.27
N LYS A 66 14.44 -9.35 -31.50
CA LYS A 66 15.44 -10.36 -31.17
C LYS A 66 16.19 -9.92 -29.92
N LYS A 67 16.37 -10.84 -28.98
CA LYS A 67 17.17 -10.58 -27.78
C LYS A 67 18.61 -10.23 -28.18
N PRO A 68 19.16 -9.08 -27.69
CA PRO A 68 20.58 -8.79 -27.85
C PRO A 68 21.42 -9.81 -27.07
N SER A 69 22.70 -9.90 -27.45
CA SER A 69 23.66 -10.79 -26.76
C SER A 69 24.20 -10.08 -25.51
N PHE A 70 23.78 -10.55 -24.34
CA PHE A 70 24.29 -10.04 -23.05
C PHE A 70 24.01 -11.04 -21.91
N ASN A 71 24.77 -10.93 -20.83
CA ASN A 71 24.52 -11.71 -19.62
C ASN A 71 23.38 -11.06 -18.81
N ALA A 72 22.15 -11.54 -19.00
CA ALA A 72 20.97 -10.97 -18.36
C ALA A 72 20.91 -11.15 -16.83
N SER A 73 21.87 -11.89 -16.22
CA SER A 73 22.00 -12.02 -14.76
C SER A 73 23.08 -11.12 -14.17
N ASP A 74 23.73 -10.31 -15.00
CA ASP A 74 24.76 -9.37 -14.61
C ASP A 74 24.17 -7.95 -14.52
N PRO A 75 24.21 -7.26 -13.37
CA PRO A 75 23.74 -5.90 -13.26
C PRO A 75 24.44 -4.91 -14.19
N GLU A 76 25.72 -5.15 -14.52
CA GLU A 76 26.49 -4.26 -15.40
C GLU A 76 26.08 -4.36 -16.89
N ALA A 77 25.30 -5.38 -17.23
CA ALA A 77 24.73 -5.53 -18.57
C ALA A 77 23.42 -4.73 -18.80
N TYR A 78 22.98 -3.99 -17.79
CA TYR A 78 21.81 -3.10 -17.82
C TYR A 78 22.25 -1.65 -17.68
N SER A 79 21.48 -0.73 -18.23
CA SER A 79 21.75 0.71 -18.20
C SER A 79 20.75 1.48 -17.35
N ASN A 80 20.96 2.79 -17.22
CA ASN A 80 20.01 3.73 -16.61
C ASN A 80 19.70 3.52 -15.10
N TRP A 81 20.60 2.88 -14.35
CA TRP A 81 20.44 2.67 -12.92
C TRP A 81 20.43 3.97 -12.09
N GLY A 82 21.10 5.04 -12.57
CA GLY A 82 21.45 6.22 -11.79
C GLY A 82 20.32 6.82 -10.96
N ARG A 83 19.10 6.94 -11.51
CA ARG A 83 17.97 7.50 -10.78
C ARG A 83 17.47 6.57 -9.65
N TRP A 84 17.53 5.25 -9.84
CA TRP A 84 17.19 4.30 -8.76
C TRP A 84 18.31 4.22 -7.73
N ASP A 85 19.57 4.26 -8.14
CA ASP A 85 20.72 4.32 -7.24
C ASP A 85 20.61 5.55 -6.33
N ALA A 86 20.39 6.74 -6.89
CA ALA A 86 20.23 7.98 -6.16
C ALA A 86 19.10 7.91 -5.12
N ALA A 87 17.92 7.42 -5.54
CA ALA A 87 16.77 7.31 -4.65
C ALA A 87 16.97 6.27 -3.53
N ILE A 88 17.55 5.10 -3.86
CA ILE A 88 17.78 4.01 -2.91
C ILE A 88 18.88 4.41 -1.92
N ASP A 89 20.00 4.94 -2.39
CA ASP A 89 21.13 5.32 -1.54
C ASP A 89 20.79 6.54 -0.68
N GLY A 90 20.12 7.54 -1.26
CA GLY A 90 19.60 8.69 -0.53
C GLY A 90 18.62 8.31 0.58
N ALA A 91 17.71 7.38 0.32
CA ALA A 91 16.79 6.87 1.34
C ALA A 91 17.53 6.14 2.46
N ARG A 92 18.49 5.28 2.10
CA ARG A 92 19.32 4.56 3.08
C ARG A 92 20.16 5.49 3.95
N ALA A 93 20.74 6.53 3.36
CA ALA A 93 21.53 7.54 4.10
C ALA A 93 20.68 8.25 5.18
N ARG A 94 19.36 8.36 4.97
CA ARG A 94 18.40 8.95 5.92
C ARG A 94 17.78 7.94 6.89
N GLY A 95 18.20 6.66 6.84
CA GLY A 95 17.64 5.58 7.65
C GLY A 95 16.23 5.16 7.22
N LEU A 96 15.80 5.54 6.01
CA LEU A 96 14.51 5.09 5.47
C LEU A 96 14.62 3.66 4.95
N LYS A 97 13.58 2.86 5.19
CA LYS A 97 13.43 1.55 4.56
C LYS A 97 13.14 1.71 3.07
N VAL A 98 13.66 0.81 2.26
CA VAL A 98 13.39 0.79 0.83
C VAL A 98 12.58 -0.47 0.49
N HIS A 99 11.43 -0.28 -0.12
CA HIS A 99 10.65 -1.34 -0.76
C HIS A 99 10.83 -1.21 -2.28
N VAL A 100 11.27 -2.30 -2.92
CA VAL A 100 11.41 -2.36 -4.39
C VAL A 100 10.43 -3.36 -4.96
N THR A 101 9.61 -2.90 -5.90
CA THR A 101 8.82 -3.75 -6.78
C THR A 101 9.58 -3.95 -8.08
N ILE A 102 10.01 -5.19 -8.37
CA ILE A 102 10.57 -5.52 -9.69
C ILE A 102 9.41 -5.66 -10.66
N ALA A 103 9.20 -4.62 -11.50
CA ALA A 103 8.00 -4.45 -12.30
C ALA A 103 8.22 -4.75 -13.80
N GLY A 104 7.15 -5.13 -14.49
CA GLY A 104 7.03 -5.03 -15.95
C GLY A 104 6.91 -3.55 -16.37
N SER A 105 6.77 -3.23 -17.65
CA SER A 105 6.63 -4.16 -18.76
C SER A 105 7.95 -4.84 -19.14
N ALA A 106 7.83 -5.97 -19.82
CA ALA A 106 8.99 -6.67 -20.36
C ALA A 106 9.53 -6.00 -21.64
N PRO A 107 10.81 -6.15 -21.98
CA PRO A 107 11.28 -5.85 -23.32
C PRO A 107 10.54 -6.68 -24.37
N THR A 108 10.35 -6.14 -25.56
CA THR A 108 9.66 -6.81 -26.68
C THR A 108 10.21 -8.20 -26.95
N TRP A 109 11.55 -8.34 -26.96
CA TRP A 109 12.22 -9.63 -27.18
C TRP A 109 11.94 -10.68 -26.10
N ALA A 110 11.48 -10.27 -24.91
CA ALA A 110 11.16 -11.15 -23.78
C ALA A 110 9.67 -11.45 -23.63
N THR A 111 8.87 -11.28 -24.67
CA THR A 111 7.43 -11.55 -24.68
C THR A 111 7.07 -12.57 -25.77
N ALA A 112 5.96 -13.28 -25.58
CA ALA A 112 5.37 -14.05 -26.68
C ALA A 112 4.87 -13.10 -27.78
N ASN A 113 4.95 -13.57 -29.03
CA ASN A 113 4.54 -12.80 -30.23
C ASN A 113 5.27 -11.47 -30.41
N LYS A 114 6.34 -11.20 -29.64
CA LYS A 114 7.09 -9.93 -29.67
C LYS A 114 6.19 -8.72 -29.43
N ASP A 115 5.42 -8.81 -28.34
CA ASP A 115 4.47 -7.78 -27.93
C ASP A 115 5.19 -6.45 -27.62
N PRO A 116 4.91 -5.38 -28.36
CA PRO A 116 5.56 -4.09 -28.14
C PRO A 116 5.15 -3.42 -26.82
N ASN A 117 4.04 -3.83 -26.22
CA ASN A 117 3.61 -3.32 -24.91
C ASN A 117 4.31 -4.02 -23.75
N GLY A 118 4.93 -5.17 -24.00
CA GLY A 118 5.70 -5.90 -22.99
C GLY A 118 4.85 -6.59 -21.90
N ILE A 119 3.56 -6.80 -22.15
CA ILE A 119 2.62 -7.35 -21.17
C ILE A 119 2.08 -8.73 -21.54
N PHE A 120 2.19 -9.14 -22.80
CA PHE A 120 1.64 -10.39 -23.29
C PHE A 120 2.63 -11.56 -23.08
N ARG A 121 2.32 -12.46 -22.14
CA ARG A 121 3.12 -13.65 -21.80
C ARG A 121 4.63 -13.34 -21.69
N PRO A 122 5.05 -12.48 -20.73
CA PRO A 122 6.46 -12.23 -20.47
C PRO A 122 7.20 -13.55 -20.18
N ASP A 123 8.43 -13.67 -20.67
CA ASP A 123 9.26 -14.84 -20.43
C ASP A 123 9.76 -14.87 -18.99
N ALA A 124 9.31 -15.87 -18.25
CA ALA A 124 9.62 -16.00 -16.83
C ALA A 124 11.09 -16.35 -16.55
N SER A 125 11.81 -16.96 -17.50
CA SER A 125 13.24 -17.29 -17.35
C SER A 125 14.08 -16.05 -17.55
N GLU A 126 13.76 -15.22 -18.56
CA GLU A 126 14.45 -13.95 -18.77
C GLU A 126 14.15 -12.94 -17.64
N PHE A 127 12.90 -12.91 -17.15
CA PHE A 127 12.54 -12.09 -15.98
C PHE A 127 13.31 -12.52 -14.72
N ALA A 128 13.49 -13.81 -14.51
CA ALA A 128 14.30 -14.33 -13.39
C ALA A 128 15.77 -13.91 -13.48
N LYS A 129 16.36 -13.88 -14.68
CA LYS A 129 17.72 -13.36 -14.88
C LYS A 129 17.81 -11.88 -14.53
N PHE A 130 16.83 -11.08 -14.98
CA PHE A 130 16.72 -9.67 -14.59
C PHE A 130 16.57 -9.51 -13.06
N ALA A 131 15.68 -10.28 -12.43
CA ALA A 131 15.53 -10.27 -10.97
C ALA A 131 16.84 -10.63 -10.25
N SER A 132 17.64 -11.57 -10.79
CA SER A 132 18.97 -11.88 -10.28
C SER A 132 19.92 -10.68 -10.35
N ALA A 133 19.95 -9.97 -11.48
CA ALA A 133 20.76 -8.75 -11.65
C ALA A 133 20.37 -7.66 -10.65
N VAL A 134 19.05 -7.39 -10.51
CA VAL A 134 18.50 -6.44 -9.52
C VAL A 134 18.87 -6.85 -8.09
N GLY A 135 18.71 -8.15 -7.78
CA GLY A 135 19.06 -8.70 -6.47
C GLY A 135 20.55 -8.52 -6.13
N LYS A 136 21.45 -8.83 -7.07
CA LYS A 136 22.89 -8.62 -6.88
C LYS A 136 23.22 -7.15 -6.61
N ARG A 137 22.57 -6.21 -7.30
CA ARG A 137 22.84 -4.77 -7.13
C ARG A 137 22.34 -4.23 -5.79
N TYR A 138 21.15 -4.67 -5.34
CA TYR A 138 20.44 -3.99 -4.22
C TYR A 138 20.18 -4.86 -2.99
N ARG A 139 20.64 -6.12 -2.92
CA ARG A 139 20.33 -7.08 -1.83
C ARG A 139 20.59 -6.56 -0.40
N SER A 140 21.60 -5.71 -0.23
CA SER A 140 21.95 -5.12 1.08
C SER A 140 21.25 -3.81 1.39
N LYS A 141 20.52 -3.24 0.41
CA LYS A 141 19.92 -1.91 0.48
C LYS A 141 18.39 -1.96 0.62
N VAL A 142 17.76 -3.01 0.14
CA VAL A 142 16.30 -3.16 0.07
C VAL A 142 15.78 -3.98 1.23
N ALA A 143 14.80 -3.44 1.94
CA ALA A 143 14.19 -4.03 3.12
C ALA A 143 12.96 -4.91 2.81
N LEU A 144 12.32 -4.72 1.66
CA LEU A 144 11.15 -5.46 1.20
C LEU A 144 11.16 -5.55 -0.33
N TRP A 145 10.86 -6.73 -0.86
CA TRP A 145 10.81 -6.99 -2.30
C TRP A 145 9.42 -7.42 -2.73
N SER A 146 8.94 -6.88 -3.83
CA SER A 146 7.76 -7.36 -4.55
C SER A 146 8.12 -7.78 -5.96
N ILE A 147 7.36 -8.70 -6.52
CA ILE A 147 7.56 -9.22 -7.87
C ILE A 147 6.31 -8.92 -8.69
N TRP A 148 6.47 -8.06 -9.71
CA TRP A 148 5.45 -7.53 -10.60
C TRP A 148 4.44 -6.60 -9.91
N ASN A 149 3.87 -5.65 -10.67
CA ASN A 149 2.83 -4.75 -10.21
C ASN A 149 1.47 -5.19 -10.75
N GLU A 150 0.48 -5.31 -9.92
CA GLU A 150 -0.93 -5.58 -10.23
C GLU A 150 -1.16 -6.64 -11.33
N PRO A 151 -0.62 -7.87 -11.17
CA PRO A 151 -0.66 -8.89 -12.21
C PRO A 151 -2.07 -9.40 -12.55
N ASN A 152 -3.06 -9.02 -11.74
CA ASN A 152 -4.47 -9.31 -11.97
C ASN A 152 -5.17 -8.27 -12.88
N LEU A 153 -4.45 -7.23 -13.33
CA LEU A 153 -4.93 -6.25 -14.31
C LEU A 153 -4.38 -6.56 -15.71
N GLY A 154 -5.26 -6.61 -16.70
CA GLY A 154 -4.87 -6.76 -18.10
C GLY A 154 -4.02 -5.61 -18.65
N LYS A 155 -3.97 -4.48 -17.95
CA LYS A 155 -3.04 -3.37 -18.23
C LYS A 155 -1.58 -3.75 -18.00
N TYR A 156 -1.30 -4.69 -17.08
CA TYR A 156 0.05 -5.06 -16.68
C TYR A 156 0.45 -6.49 -17.04
N LEU A 157 -0.53 -7.40 -17.21
CA LEU A 157 -0.24 -8.79 -17.56
C LEU A 157 -1.36 -9.41 -18.39
N GLN A 158 -1.01 -9.99 -19.53
CA GLN A 158 -1.93 -10.62 -20.46
C GLN A 158 -1.44 -12.01 -20.90
N PRO A 159 -2.36 -12.88 -21.38
CA PRO A 159 -3.81 -12.71 -21.39
C PRO A 159 -4.44 -12.95 -20.03
N ILE A 160 -5.54 -12.25 -19.72
CA ILE A 160 -6.28 -12.44 -18.46
C ILE A 160 -7.38 -13.52 -18.58
N ALA A 161 -7.76 -13.87 -19.80
CA ALA A 161 -8.82 -14.82 -20.09
C ALA A 161 -8.56 -16.17 -19.42
N ARG A 162 -9.65 -16.84 -18.98
CA ARG A 162 -9.63 -18.21 -18.40
C ARG A 162 -8.63 -18.42 -17.25
N GLY A 163 -8.22 -17.35 -16.55
CA GLY A 163 -7.25 -17.45 -15.45
C GLY A 163 -5.79 -17.62 -15.89
N GLU A 164 -5.48 -17.38 -17.16
CA GLU A 164 -4.13 -17.54 -17.69
C GLU A 164 -3.12 -16.60 -17.02
N SER A 165 -3.50 -15.34 -16.76
CA SER A 165 -2.63 -14.38 -16.07
C SER A 165 -2.16 -14.88 -14.70
N ALA A 166 -3.00 -15.59 -13.98
CA ALA A 166 -2.62 -16.17 -12.69
C ALA A 166 -1.54 -17.27 -12.83
N THR A 167 -1.62 -18.08 -13.88
CA THR A 167 -0.60 -19.10 -14.19
C THR A 167 0.70 -18.47 -14.69
N ILE A 168 0.62 -17.45 -15.56
CA ILE A 168 1.78 -16.70 -16.05
C ILE A 168 2.48 -16.03 -14.88
N TYR A 169 1.73 -15.35 -14.02
CA TYR A 169 2.28 -14.69 -12.84
C TYR A 169 2.93 -15.67 -11.86
N ARG A 170 2.31 -16.84 -11.64
CA ARG A 170 2.94 -17.89 -10.82
C ARG A 170 4.34 -18.24 -11.32
N ASN A 171 4.51 -18.41 -12.63
CA ASN A 171 5.80 -18.75 -13.24
C ASN A 171 6.81 -17.60 -13.09
N LEU A 172 6.39 -16.36 -13.37
CA LEU A 172 7.20 -15.16 -13.15
C LEU A 172 7.67 -15.09 -11.68
N TYR A 173 6.73 -15.22 -10.75
CA TYR A 173 6.99 -15.09 -9.32
C TYR A 173 7.95 -16.16 -8.81
N VAL A 174 7.66 -17.44 -9.06
CA VAL A 174 8.46 -18.55 -8.50
C VAL A 174 9.90 -18.51 -9.05
N LYS A 175 10.08 -18.24 -10.34
CA LYS A 175 11.42 -18.14 -10.94
C LYS A 175 12.18 -16.91 -10.45
N ALA A 176 11.53 -15.75 -10.37
CA ALA A 176 12.15 -14.54 -9.84
C ALA A 176 12.47 -14.66 -8.35
N TYR A 177 11.58 -15.28 -7.55
CA TYR A 177 11.85 -15.59 -6.13
C TYR A 177 13.13 -16.42 -5.97
N SER A 178 13.26 -17.50 -6.73
CA SER A 178 14.45 -18.36 -6.69
C SER A 178 15.70 -17.62 -7.13
N ALA A 179 15.60 -16.79 -8.16
CA ALA A 179 16.70 -15.97 -8.67
C ALA A 179 17.17 -14.91 -7.65
N LEU A 180 16.24 -14.25 -6.98
CA LEU A 180 16.55 -13.29 -5.90
C LEU A 180 17.26 -13.99 -4.73
N ARG A 181 16.76 -15.16 -4.31
CA ARG A 181 17.42 -15.96 -3.25
C ARG A 181 18.81 -16.41 -3.67
N GLY A 182 18.98 -16.86 -4.92
CA GLY A 182 20.29 -17.21 -5.50
C GLY A 182 21.23 -16.02 -5.63
N ALA A 183 20.70 -14.81 -5.75
CA ALA A 183 21.49 -13.56 -5.73
C ALA A 183 21.86 -13.09 -4.30
N GLY A 184 21.49 -13.85 -3.26
CA GLY A 184 21.79 -13.55 -1.86
C GLY A 184 20.83 -12.57 -1.18
N VAL A 185 19.63 -12.36 -1.74
CA VAL A 185 18.59 -11.56 -1.07
C VAL A 185 18.07 -12.32 0.14
N THR A 186 18.20 -11.73 1.34
CA THR A 186 17.70 -12.26 2.63
C THR A 186 16.38 -11.60 3.06
N ALA A 187 16.17 -10.36 2.67
CA ALA A 187 14.96 -9.59 3.00
C ALA A 187 13.67 -10.28 2.49
N PRO A 188 12.50 -10.01 3.10
CA PRO A 188 11.23 -10.57 2.67
C PRO A 188 10.93 -10.31 1.20
N ILE A 189 10.43 -11.35 0.50
CA ILE A 189 9.92 -11.28 -0.86
C ILE A 189 8.44 -11.60 -0.81
N VAL A 190 7.60 -10.66 -1.22
CA VAL A 190 6.15 -10.78 -1.13
C VAL A 190 5.51 -11.09 -2.48
N LEU A 191 4.41 -11.82 -2.40
CA LEU A 191 3.57 -12.23 -3.49
C LEU A 191 2.55 -11.13 -3.79
N GLY A 192 2.25 -10.86 -5.02
CA GLY A 192 1.10 -10.05 -5.41
C GLY A 192 1.47 -8.67 -5.86
N GLU A 193 1.17 -7.70 -5.04
CA GLU A 193 0.70 -6.35 -5.32
C GLU A 193 -0.60 -6.41 -6.11
N LEU A 194 -1.62 -7.07 -5.52
CA LEU A 194 -2.88 -7.30 -6.19
C LEU A 194 -3.74 -6.03 -6.22
N ALA A 195 -4.30 -5.68 -7.40
CA ALA A 195 -5.33 -4.66 -7.50
C ALA A 195 -6.63 -5.12 -6.81
N PRO A 196 -7.44 -4.18 -6.24
CA PRO A 196 -8.49 -4.52 -5.29
C PRO A 196 -9.73 -5.16 -5.88
N GLN A 197 -9.99 -4.96 -7.18
CA GLN A 197 -11.30 -5.30 -7.77
C GLN A 197 -11.17 -5.96 -9.13
N GLY A 198 -12.06 -6.91 -9.40
CA GLY A 198 -12.30 -7.46 -10.72
C GLY A 198 -13.29 -6.60 -11.51
N ASN A 199 -13.09 -6.53 -12.80
CA ASN A 199 -13.97 -5.84 -13.72
C ASN A 199 -14.18 -6.69 -14.98
N ARG A 200 -15.40 -6.77 -15.46
CA ARG A 200 -15.75 -7.49 -16.68
C ARG A 200 -15.68 -6.64 -17.96
N LEU A 201 -14.82 -5.62 -17.98
CA LEU A 201 -14.64 -4.82 -19.19
C LEU A 201 -14.11 -5.68 -20.35
N LYS A 202 -14.72 -5.54 -21.52
CA LYS A 202 -14.47 -6.42 -22.69
C LYS A 202 -13.06 -6.31 -23.28
N THR A 203 -12.35 -5.21 -23.05
CA THR A 203 -11.08 -4.91 -23.73
C THR A 203 -9.84 -4.93 -22.82
N ILE A 204 -9.96 -4.46 -21.59
CA ILE A 204 -8.87 -4.51 -20.59
C ILE A 204 -9.51 -5.02 -19.30
N GLY A 205 -9.71 -6.32 -19.21
CA GLY A 205 -10.36 -6.91 -18.05
C GLY A 205 -9.45 -6.92 -16.83
N THR A 206 -10.07 -7.07 -15.69
CA THR A 206 -9.38 -7.26 -14.41
C THR A 206 -9.94 -8.51 -13.74
N VAL A 207 -9.08 -9.30 -13.11
CA VAL A 207 -9.50 -10.46 -12.32
C VAL A 207 -9.58 -10.05 -10.86
N ALA A 208 -10.69 -10.36 -10.20
CA ALA A 208 -10.81 -10.09 -8.77
C ALA A 208 -9.67 -10.74 -7.97
N PRO A 209 -9.06 -10.03 -7.00
CA PRO A 209 -7.81 -10.46 -6.36
C PRO A 209 -7.88 -11.85 -5.73
N LEU A 210 -8.97 -12.23 -5.07
CA LEU A 210 -9.07 -13.57 -4.47
C LEU A 210 -9.26 -14.67 -5.51
N THR A 211 -9.88 -14.37 -6.64
CA THR A 211 -9.96 -15.32 -7.78
C THR A 211 -8.58 -15.51 -8.40
N PHE A 212 -7.85 -14.41 -8.61
CA PHE A 212 -6.49 -14.46 -9.14
C PHE A 212 -5.55 -15.23 -8.18
N LEU A 213 -5.60 -14.93 -6.88
CA LEU A 213 -4.81 -15.60 -5.87
C LEU A 213 -5.06 -17.12 -5.88
N ARG A 214 -6.32 -17.56 -5.91
CA ARG A 214 -6.63 -18.98 -6.00
C ARG A 214 -6.07 -19.62 -7.28
N GLY A 215 -6.27 -18.97 -8.43
CA GLY A 215 -5.72 -19.46 -9.70
C GLY A 215 -4.21 -19.64 -9.67
N MET A 216 -3.49 -18.67 -9.13
CA MET A 216 -2.06 -18.70 -8.93
C MET A 216 -1.63 -19.83 -7.96
N LEU A 217 -2.43 -20.11 -6.94
CA LEU A 217 -2.16 -21.16 -5.94
C LEU A 217 -2.72 -22.52 -6.33
N CYS A 218 -3.24 -22.69 -7.55
CA CYS A 218 -3.86 -23.93 -8.06
C CYS A 218 -5.04 -24.39 -7.18
N LEU A 219 -5.87 -23.45 -6.76
CA LEU A 219 -7.05 -23.70 -5.91
C LEU A 219 -8.34 -23.35 -6.66
N ASP A 220 -9.39 -24.11 -6.41
CA ASP A 220 -10.75 -23.81 -6.85
C ASP A 220 -11.44 -22.76 -5.95
N ALA A 221 -12.70 -22.47 -6.23
CA ALA A 221 -13.50 -21.53 -5.43
C ALA A 221 -13.69 -21.96 -3.97
N ARG A 222 -13.58 -23.25 -3.68
CA ARG A 222 -13.68 -23.85 -2.34
C ARG A 222 -12.32 -24.05 -1.66
N TYR A 223 -11.21 -23.51 -2.25
CA TYR A 223 -9.84 -23.69 -1.81
C TYR A 223 -9.35 -25.15 -1.79
N LYS A 224 -9.92 -26.00 -2.66
CA LYS A 224 -9.39 -27.35 -2.93
C LYS A 224 -8.37 -27.28 -4.07
N LYS A 225 -7.32 -28.09 -4.00
CA LYS A 225 -6.32 -28.20 -5.08
C LYS A 225 -6.97 -28.70 -6.36
N THR A 226 -6.76 -27.98 -7.45
CA THR A 226 -7.26 -28.33 -8.79
C THR A 226 -6.28 -29.21 -9.56
N ARG A 227 -4.99 -29.14 -9.17
CA ARG A 227 -3.88 -29.91 -9.76
C ARG A 227 -2.74 -30.01 -8.76
N SER A 228 -1.77 -30.87 -9.03
CA SER A 228 -0.53 -30.92 -8.26
C SER A 228 0.31 -29.68 -8.57
N CYS A 229 0.43 -28.80 -7.58
CA CYS A 229 1.30 -27.62 -7.61
C CYS A 229 2.12 -27.58 -6.32
N ALA A 230 3.41 -27.32 -6.43
CA ALA A 230 4.25 -27.04 -5.27
C ALA A 230 3.72 -25.79 -4.53
N ALA A 231 3.90 -25.76 -3.21
CA ALA A 231 3.62 -24.56 -2.43
C ALA A 231 4.43 -23.37 -2.94
N VAL A 232 3.83 -22.17 -2.91
CA VAL A 232 4.51 -20.94 -3.34
C VAL A 232 5.32 -20.41 -2.18
N PRO A 233 6.64 -20.26 -2.32
CA PRO A 233 7.46 -19.65 -1.29
C PRO A 233 7.23 -18.13 -1.27
N ALA A 234 6.79 -17.59 -0.14
CA ALA A 234 6.61 -16.15 0.05
C ALA A 234 6.73 -15.80 1.54
N GLN A 235 7.12 -14.57 1.85
CA GLN A 235 7.17 -14.03 3.21
C GLN A 235 6.04 -13.02 3.48
N GLY A 236 5.07 -12.93 2.58
CA GLY A 236 3.88 -12.11 2.69
C GLY A 236 3.12 -12.00 1.39
N VAL A 237 1.97 -11.35 1.45
CA VAL A 237 1.15 -11.01 0.29
C VAL A 237 0.93 -9.51 0.28
N ALA A 238 1.17 -8.88 -0.87
CA ALA A 238 0.97 -7.47 -1.10
C ALA A 238 -0.34 -7.19 -1.83
N ILE A 239 -0.99 -6.08 -1.48
CA ILE A 239 -2.26 -5.66 -2.05
C ILE A 239 -2.35 -4.14 -2.09
N HIS A 240 -3.05 -3.61 -3.10
CA HIS A 240 -3.43 -2.22 -3.28
C HIS A 240 -4.93 -2.06 -3.01
N PRO A 241 -5.38 -1.96 -1.76
CA PRO A 241 -6.81 -2.06 -1.42
C PRO A 241 -7.57 -0.74 -1.63
N TYR A 242 -7.35 -0.08 -2.77
CA TYR A 242 -8.05 1.14 -3.14
C TYR A 242 -9.56 0.98 -3.07
N SER A 243 -10.24 2.08 -2.80
CA SER A 243 -11.70 2.19 -2.84
C SER A 243 -12.10 3.42 -3.65
N THR A 244 -13.32 3.40 -4.19
CA THR A 244 -13.93 4.54 -4.87
C THR A 244 -14.54 5.52 -3.86
N ALA A 245 -15.37 6.48 -4.29
CA ALA A 245 -15.96 7.53 -3.48
C ALA A 245 -16.54 7.14 -2.10
N PRO A 246 -17.12 5.92 -1.88
CA PRO A 246 -17.49 5.51 -0.53
C PRO A 246 -16.31 5.30 0.43
N GLY A 247 -15.08 5.33 -0.08
CA GLY A 247 -13.86 5.24 0.72
C GLY A 247 -13.76 3.96 1.54
N PRO A 248 -13.31 4.03 2.82
CA PRO A 248 -13.11 2.87 3.67
C PRO A 248 -14.41 2.14 4.07
N PHE A 249 -15.57 2.68 3.72
CA PHE A 249 -16.87 2.05 3.95
C PHE A 249 -17.32 1.17 2.78
N LEU A 250 -16.62 1.17 1.66
CA LEU A 250 -16.95 0.36 0.50
C LEU A 250 -16.82 -1.13 0.82
N ARG A 251 -17.95 -1.82 0.80
CA ARG A 251 -18.07 -3.27 0.97
C ARG A 251 -18.68 -3.88 -0.31
N PRO A 252 -17.88 -4.26 -1.32
CA PRO A 252 -18.40 -4.87 -2.53
C PRO A 252 -19.20 -6.14 -2.21
N LEU A 253 -20.52 -6.09 -2.40
CA LEU A 253 -21.42 -7.21 -2.10
C LEU A 253 -21.63 -8.12 -3.30
N THR A 254 -21.52 -7.56 -4.51
CA THR A 254 -21.75 -8.28 -5.78
C THR A 254 -20.61 -9.22 -6.15
N ASP A 255 -19.38 -8.96 -5.69
CA ASP A 255 -18.24 -9.87 -5.85
C ASP A 255 -17.42 -9.94 -4.55
N LEU A 256 -17.60 -11.04 -3.82
CA LEU A 256 -16.90 -11.32 -2.58
C LEU A 256 -15.40 -11.63 -2.78
N ASN A 257 -14.94 -11.72 -4.02
CA ASN A 257 -13.51 -11.88 -4.34
C ASN A 257 -12.76 -10.55 -4.44
N ASN A 258 -13.48 -9.42 -4.40
CA ASN A 258 -12.88 -8.09 -4.31
C ASN A 258 -12.38 -7.82 -2.88
N VAL A 259 -11.27 -7.09 -2.79
CA VAL A 259 -10.63 -6.72 -1.52
C VAL A 259 -10.27 -5.24 -1.54
N THR A 260 -11.22 -4.41 -1.14
CA THR A 260 -10.96 -3.00 -0.81
C THR A 260 -10.54 -2.87 0.65
N ILE A 261 -10.06 -1.70 1.06
CA ILE A 261 -9.63 -1.46 2.44
C ILE A 261 -10.72 -1.78 3.47
N GLY A 262 -11.98 -1.50 3.15
CA GLY A 262 -13.13 -1.76 4.03
C GLY A 262 -13.45 -3.25 4.25
N VAL A 263 -12.84 -4.16 3.49
CA VAL A 263 -13.05 -5.61 3.56
C VAL A 263 -11.72 -6.39 3.51
N LEU A 264 -10.66 -5.81 4.06
CA LEU A 264 -9.32 -6.41 4.09
C LEU A 264 -9.27 -7.77 4.82
N ASP A 265 -10.21 -8.02 5.72
CA ASP A 265 -10.43 -9.30 6.39
C ASP A 265 -10.73 -10.45 5.42
N ARG A 266 -11.29 -10.16 4.24
CA ARG A 266 -11.49 -11.17 3.18
C ARG A 266 -10.16 -11.77 2.73
N LEU A 267 -9.11 -10.95 2.57
CA LEU A 267 -7.78 -11.43 2.23
C LEU A 267 -7.20 -12.29 3.35
N THR A 268 -7.32 -11.86 4.61
CA THR A 268 -6.87 -12.63 5.77
C THR A 268 -7.49 -14.02 5.77
N SER A 269 -8.82 -14.09 5.62
CA SER A 269 -9.55 -15.37 5.55
C SER A 269 -9.14 -16.24 4.35
N ALA A 270 -8.92 -15.63 3.18
CA ALA A 270 -8.47 -16.33 1.99
C ALA A 270 -7.08 -16.95 2.16
N LEU A 271 -6.15 -16.22 2.78
CA LEU A 271 -4.80 -16.70 3.07
C LEU A 271 -4.81 -17.87 4.05
N ASP A 272 -5.67 -17.83 5.08
CA ASP A 272 -5.79 -18.94 6.03
C ASP A 272 -6.35 -20.21 5.37
N LYS A 273 -7.32 -20.07 4.48
CA LYS A 273 -7.85 -21.20 3.67
C LYS A 273 -6.77 -21.77 2.73
N ALA A 274 -6.00 -20.92 2.06
CA ALA A 274 -4.90 -21.33 1.19
C ALA A 274 -3.78 -22.05 1.97
N ALA A 275 -3.44 -21.55 3.16
CA ALA A 275 -2.49 -22.19 4.06
C ALA A 275 -2.99 -23.56 4.56
N LYS A 276 -4.29 -23.70 4.88
CA LYS A 276 -4.91 -24.98 5.22
C LYS A 276 -4.82 -25.98 4.05
N ALA A 277 -4.90 -25.51 2.81
CA ALA A 277 -4.69 -26.32 1.61
C ALA A 277 -3.20 -26.67 1.35
N GLY A 278 -2.27 -26.13 2.13
CA GLY A 278 -0.83 -26.39 2.00
C GLY A 278 -0.19 -25.75 0.76
N THR A 279 -0.74 -24.62 0.27
CA THR A 279 -0.22 -23.92 -0.92
C THR A 279 0.64 -22.70 -0.61
N ILE A 280 0.56 -22.20 0.61
CA ILE A 280 1.38 -21.11 1.18
C ILE A 280 1.64 -21.40 2.67
N ALA A 281 2.56 -20.64 3.28
CA ALA A 281 2.83 -20.71 4.71
C ALA A 281 1.62 -20.24 5.56
N LYS A 282 1.53 -20.74 6.80
CA LYS A 282 0.53 -20.30 7.78
C LYS A 282 0.80 -18.84 8.23
N ARG A 283 -0.26 -18.14 8.63
CA ARG A 283 -0.18 -16.78 9.19
C ARG A 283 0.56 -15.79 8.28
N MET A 284 0.39 -15.91 6.96
CA MET A 284 1.03 -15.09 5.95
C MET A 284 0.82 -13.59 6.24
N PRO A 285 1.88 -12.78 6.40
CA PRO A 285 1.75 -11.34 6.56
C PRO A 285 1.10 -10.68 5.33
N ILE A 286 0.44 -9.54 5.55
CA ILE A 286 -0.17 -8.71 4.52
C ILE A 286 0.59 -7.38 4.47
N TYR A 287 0.92 -6.92 3.27
CA TYR A 287 1.54 -5.63 3.02
C TYR A 287 0.59 -4.80 2.15
N VAL A 288 0.12 -3.68 2.69
CA VAL A 288 -0.55 -2.65 1.89
C VAL A 288 0.55 -1.81 1.28
N THR A 289 0.86 -2.08 0.02
CA THR A 289 2.01 -1.51 -0.68
C THR A 289 1.68 -0.29 -1.51
N GLU A 290 0.42 -0.09 -1.86
CA GLU A 290 -0.14 1.16 -2.35
C GLU A 290 -1.50 1.42 -1.70
N PHE A 291 -1.75 2.65 -1.31
CA PHE A 291 -3.08 3.12 -0.93
C PHE A 291 -3.15 4.64 -1.03
N GLY A 292 -4.24 5.12 -1.60
CA GLY A 292 -4.56 6.54 -1.67
C GLY A 292 -6.08 6.74 -1.77
N VAL A 293 -6.52 7.93 -1.41
CA VAL A 293 -7.90 8.37 -1.58
C VAL A 293 -7.90 9.51 -2.59
N GLN A 294 -8.58 9.33 -3.71
CA GLN A 294 -8.72 10.37 -4.72
C GLN A 294 -9.49 11.55 -4.16
N SER A 295 -9.02 12.75 -4.45
CA SER A 295 -9.67 14.00 -4.07
C SER A 295 -10.04 14.83 -5.30
N PHE A 296 -10.83 15.86 -5.12
CA PHE A 296 -10.98 16.90 -6.15
C PHE A 296 -9.60 17.47 -6.53
N PRO A 297 -9.36 17.81 -7.82
CA PRO A 297 -10.35 18.00 -8.89
C PRO A 297 -10.83 16.73 -9.61
N ASP A 298 -10.37 15.50 -9.29
CA ASP A 298 -10.97 14.31 -9.91
C ASP A 298 -12.48 14.26 -9.62
N ARG A 299 -13.29 14.54 -10.64
CA ARG A 299 -14.76 14.55 -10.53
C ARG A 299 -15.41 13.17 -10.60
N ARG A 300 -14.65 12.14 -10.92
CA ARG A 300 -15.19 10.79 -11.15
C ARG A 300 -15.15 9.93 -9.88
N THR A 301 -14.05 9.97 -9.16
CA THR A 301 -13.83 9.15 -7.94
C THR A 301 -13.36 9.99 -6.77
N GLY A 302 -13.04 11.27 -7.00
CA GLY A 302 -12.53 12.17 -5.99
C GLY A 302 -13.58 12.58 -4.95
N VAL A 303 -13.08 12.86 -3.76
CA VAL A 303 -13.86 13.37 -2.63
C VAL A 303 -13.32 14.76 -2.23
N PRO A 304 -14.07 15.56 -1.45
CA PRO A 304 -13.55 16.80 -0.86
C PRO A 304 -12.23 16.55 -0.09
N LEU A 305 -11.35 17.56 -0.02
CA LEU A 305 -10.02 17.43 0.57
C LEU A 305 -10.05 17.05 2.06
N ASP A 306 -11.03 17.53 2.83
CA ASP A 306 -11.20 17.16 4.24
C ASP A 306 -11.67 15.70 4.37
N VAL A 307 -12.53 15.24 3.46
CA VAL A 307 -12.98 13.86 3.39
C VAL A 307 -11.84 12.92 3.00
N GLN A 308 -10.94 13.34 2.09
CA GLN A 308 -9.72 12.59 1.76
C GLN A 308 -8.89 12.32 3.02
N SER A 309 -8.67 13.37 3.83
CA SER A 309 -7.91 13.26 5.08
C SER A 309 -8.56 12.28 6.06
N ASP A 310 -9.87 12.40 6.27
CA ASP A 310 -10.62 11.51 7.16
C ASP A 310 -10.58 10.05 6.68
N TYR A 311 -10.83 9.82 5.39
CA TYR A 311 -10.85 8.47 4.80
C TYR A 311 -9.48 7.80 4.84
N ARG A 312 -8.41 8.59 4.64
CA ARG A 312 -7.05 8.09 4.81
C ARG A 312 -6.80 7.63 6.25
N GLY A 313 -7.15 8.46 7.23
CA GLY A 313 -6.98 8.13 8.65
C GLY A 313 -7.77 6.88 9.06
N ILE A 314 -9.04 6.77 8.62
CA ILE A 314 -9.88 5.59 8.88
C ILE A 314 -9.27 4.33 8.24
N SER A 315 -8.73 4.43 7.02
CA SER A 315 -8.10 3.32 6.31
C SER A 315 -6.81 2.85 7.02
N GLU A 316 -6.03 3.79 7.53
CA GLU A 316 -4.85 3.47 8.34
C GLU A 316 -5.23 2.75 9.63
N ARG A 317 -6.29 3.20 10.31
CA ARG A 317 -6.81 2.51 11.49
C ARG A 317 -7.31 1.10 11.17
N ILE A 318 -8.00 0.88 10.06
CA ILE A 318 -8.44 -0.46 9.62
C ILE A 318 -7.21 -1.37 9.44
N SER A 319 -6.17 -0.88 8.77
CA SER A 319 -4.91 -1.61 8.58
C SER A 319 -4.24 -1.91 9.93
N TYR A 320 -4.16 -0.91 10.82
CA TYR A 320 -3.57 -1.05 12.15
C TYR A 320 -4.27 -2.11 13.01
N LEU A 321 -5.59 -2.21 12.93
CA LEU A 321 -6.37 -3.21 13.71
C LEU A 321 -6.23 -4.64 13.19
N ASN A 322 -5.71 -4.83 11.98
CA ASN A 322 -5.44 -6.17 11.45
C ASN A 322 -4.00 -6.59 11.80
N PRO A 323 -3.77 -7.55 12.71
CA PRO A 323 -2.43 -7.93 13.17
C PRO A 323 -1.56 -8.56 12.07
N ARG A 324 -2.17 -8.94 10.94
CA ARG A 324 -1.46 -9.50 9.77
C ARG A 324 -0.87 -8.41 8.89
N VAL A 325 -1.37 -7.16 8.96
CA VAL A 325 -0.88 -6.04 8.13
C VAL A 325 0.42 -5.48 8.70
N LYS A 326 1.49 -5.50 7.90
CA LYS A 326 2.84 -5.08 8.29
C LYS A 326 3.26 -3.74 7.70
N SER A 327 2.58 -3.27 6.64
CA SER A 327 2.80 -1.93 6.09
C SER A 327 1.51 -1.27 5.69
N PHE A 328 1.52 0.07 5.70
CA PHE A 328 0.45 0.88 5.13
C PHE A 328 1.11 2.02 4.33
N SER A 329 0.96 1.99 3.02
CA SER A 329 1.58 2.96 2.12
C SER A 329 0.68 4.14 1.82
N GLN A 330 1.28 5.31 1.62
CA GLN A 330 0.66 6.51 1.07
C GLN A 330 1.07 6.66 -0.40
N TYR A 331 0.13 6.66 -1.29
CA TYR A 331 0.24 6.95 -2.71
C TYR A 331 -0.52 8.24 -2.99
N LEU A 332 0.05 9.38 -3.28
CA LEU A 332 1.37 9.90 -3.54
C LEU A 332 1.82 10.91 -2.47
N LEU A 333 3.02 11.53 -2.63
CA LEU A 333 3.40 12.75 -1.92
C LEU A 333 2.67 13.96 -2.53
N THR A 334 2.88 14.21 -3.81
CA THR A 334 2.24 15.28 -4.59
C THR A 334 1.25 14.68 -5.60
N ASP A 335 0.13 15.33 -5.83
CA ASP A 335 -0.80 14.96 -6.90
C ASP A 335 -0.12 14.97 -8.25
N ASP A 336 -0.49 14.05 -9.11
CA ASP A 336 -0.16 14.19 -10.53
C ASP A 336 -0.78 15.48 -11.09
N ALA A 337 -0.10 16.10 -12.05
CA ALA A 337 -0.67 17.23 -12.80
C ALA A 337 -2.02 16.82 -13.41
N ASP A 338 -3.03 17.69 -13.27
CA ASP A 338 -4.35 17.44 -13.83
C ASP A 338 -4.22 17.34 -15.35
N SER A 339 -4.37 16.15 -15.90
CA SER A 339 -4.57 15.99 -17.32
C SER A 339 -5.99 16.48 -17.62
N ALA A 340 -6.14 17.59 -18.27
CA ALA A 340 -7.36 18.36 -18.56
C ALA A 340 -8.53 17.56 -19.20
N ALA A 341 -8.46 16.26 -19.28
CA ALA A 341 -9.38 15.38 -19.97
C ALA A 341 -10.17 14.42 -19.09
N GLY A 342 -10.08 14.48 -17.75
CA GLY A 342 -10.83 13.57 -16.89
C GLY A 342 -10.53 12.09 -17.14
N ASN A 343 -9.37 11.80 -17.68
CA ASN A 343 -8.90 10.45 -17.93
C ASN A 343 -8.27 9.88 -16.66
N TYR A 344 -8.52 8.61 -16.35
CA TYR A 344 -7.86 7.82 -15.29
C TYR A 344 -6.33 7.70 -15.47
N GLY A 345 -5.66 8.77 -15.87
CA GLY A 345 -4.23 8.81 -16.11
C GLY A 345 -3.47 9.57 -15.02
N SER A 346 -4.18 10.27 -14.14
CA SER A 346 -3.58 11.05 -13.07
C SER A 346 -4.20 10.70 -11.72
N PHE A 347 -3.40 10.80 -10.67
CA PHE A 347 -3.81 10.49 -9.31
C PHE A 347 -3.79 11.76 -8.44
N GLN A 348 -4.95 12.12 -7.89
CA GLN A 348 -5.09 13.19 -6.92
C GLN A 348 -5.16 12.65 -5.49
N SER A 349 -4.34 11.65 -5.22
CA SER A 349 -4.26 10.98 -3.90
C SER A 349 -3.13 11.48 -3.03
N GLY A 350 -2.38 12.48 -3.49
CA GLY A 350 -1.24 13.08 -2.81
C GLY A 350 -1.60 13.79 -1.49
N LEU A 351 -0.56 14.08 -0.71
CA LEU A 351 -0.61 14.92 0.48
C LEU A 351 -0.56 16.41 0.11
N TYR A 352 0.01 16.71 -1.06
CA TYR A 352 0.02 18.03 -1.69
C TYR A 352 -0.80 18.02 -2.97
N LEU A 353 -1.32 19.19 -3.35
CA LEU A 353 -1.83 19.43 -4.69
C LEU A 353 -0.68 19.43 -5.70
N ALA A 354 -0.99 19.35 -7.00
CA ALA A 354 0.01 19.38 -8.06
C ALA A 354 0.87 20.67 -8.09
N ASP A 355 0.37 21.75 -7.50
CA ASP A 355 1.09 23.02 -7.33
C ASP A 355 1.82 23.15 -5.97
N HIS A 356 2.02 22.02 -5.29
CA HIS A 356 2.67 21.90 -3.98
C HIS A 356 1.96 22.63 -2.82
N ARG A 357 0.73 23.09 -2.96
CA ARG A 357 -0.06 23.55 -1.82
C ARG A 357 -0.47 22.36 -0.93
N PRO A 358 -0.30 22.47 0.41
CA PRO A 358 -0.63 21.37 1.31
C PRO A 358 -2.14 21.10 1.35
N LYS A 359 -2.51 19.83 1.35
CA LYS A 359 -3.88 19.38 1.60
C LYS A 359 -4.10 19.11 3.08
N PRO A 360 -5.36 19.09 3.57
CA PRO A 360 -5.66 18.56 4.91
C PRO A 360 -5.08 17.17 5.16
N ALA A 361 -4.93 16.35 4.13
CA ALA A 361 -4.33 15.02 4.19
C ALA A 361 -2.86 15.03 4.65
N LEU A 362 -2.09 16.09 4.41
CA LEU A 362 -0.73 16.25 4.90
C LEU A 362 -0.69 16.29 6.44
N PHE A 363 -1.53 17.15 7.00
CA PHE A 363 -1.64 17.30 8.46
C PHE A 363 -2.24 16.04 9.11
N GLY A 364 -3.20 15.40 8.43
CA GLY A 364 -3.77 14.12 8.82
C GLY A 364 -2.81 12.93 8.63
N PHE A 365 -1.82 13.03 7.76
CA PHE A 365 -0.75 12.03 7.65
C PHE A 365 0.22 12.10 8.84
N ARG A 366 0.66 13.30 9.21
CA ARG A 366 1.56 13.52 10.37
C ARG A 366 0.86 13.18 11.68
N LEU A 367 -0.37 13.61 11.84
CA LEU A 367 -1.15 13.47 13.07
C LEU A 367 -2.53 12.84 12.77
N PRO A 368 -2.58 11.55 12.37
CA PRO A 368 -3.85 10.89 12.12
C PRO A 368 -4.72 10.88 13.38
N LEU A 369 -5.98 11.25 13.19
CA LEU A 369 -7.00 11.19 14.24
C LEU A 369 -8.29 10.62 13.65
N VAL A 370 -8.84 9.61 14.30
CA VAL A 370 -10.11 8.98 13.90
C VAL A 370 -11.07 9.00 15.05
N VAL A 371 -12.28 9.52 14.82
CA VAL A 371 -13.35 9.51 15.79
C VAL A 371 -14.24 8.30 15.56
N VAL A 372 -14.13 7.31 16.43
CA VAL A 372 -14.87 6.06 16.35
C VAL A 372 -16.13 6.16 17.18
N PRO A 373 -17.32 6.30 16.58
CA PRO A 373 -18.56 6.43 17.34
C PRO A 373 -18.86 5.14 18.10
N SER A 374 -19.37 5.27 19.30
CA SER A 374 -19.95 4.16 20.05
C SER A 374 -21.42 3.92 19.62
N ARG A 375 -22.06 2.92 20.20
CA ARG A 375 -23.52 2.73 20.01
C ARG A 375 -24.35 3.94 20.50
N SER A 376 -23.84 4.66 21.48
CA SER A 376 -24.44 5.92 21.93
C SER A 376 -23.95 7.07 21.06
N ALA A 377 -24.86 7.86 20.50
CA ALA A 377 -24.55 9.05 19.70
C ALA A 377 -23.74 10.12 20.45
N THR A 378 -23.69 10.04 21.80
CA THR A 378 -23.02 11.03 22.66
C THR A 378 -21.62 10.60 23.09
N ARG A 379 -21.15 9.41 22.68
CA ARG A 379 -19.81 8.88 23.04
C ARG A 379 -19.04 8.40 21.82
N ALA A 380 -17.73 8.59 21.87
CA ALA A 380 -16.79 8.08 20.85
C ALA A 380 -15.47 7.70 21.50
N THR A 381 -14.64 6.98 20.76
CA THR A 381 -13.23 6.78 21.08
C THR A 381 -12.39 7.48 20.01
N LEU A 382 -11.53 8.39 20.42
CA LEU A 382 -10.48 8.90 19.58
C LEU A 382 -9.40 7.82 19.45
N TRP A 383 -9.01 7.51 18.22
CA TRP A 383 -7.80 6.74 17.89
C TRP A 383 -6.85 7.69 17.16
N GLY A 384 -5.63 7.77 17.59
CA GLY A 384 -4.66 8.70 17.01
C GLY A 384 -3.25 8.16 16.98
N LEU A 385 -2.45 8.82 16.16
CA LEU A 385 -1.03 8.53 15.96
C LEU A 385 -0.25 9.85 15.84
N VAL A 386 0.97 9.86 16.35
CA VAL A 386 1.95 10.93 16.17
C VAL A 386 3.08 10.44 15.29
N ARG A 387 3.45 11.23 14.29
CA ARG A 387 4.57 10.96 13.36
C ARG A 387 5.43 12.21 13.14
N PRO A 388 6.78 12.08 13.21
CA PRO A 388 7.53 10.95 13.74
C PRO A 388 7.45 10.86 15.26
N ALA A 389 7.19 9.65 15.81
CA ALA A 389 7.32 9.43 17.25
C ALA A 389 8.72 8.89 17.55
N THR A 390 9.50 9.62 18.33
CA THR A 390 10.85 9.21 18.79
C THR A 390 10.83 8.63 20.20
N GLY A 391 9.65 8.22 20.68
CA GLY A 391 9.41 7.70 22.01
C GLY A 391 7.99 8.01 22.48
N ALA A 392 7.68 7.63 23.71
CA ALA A 392 6.40 8.00 24.32
C ALA A 392 6.38 9.51 24.64
N GLY A 393 5.20 10.12 24.49
CA GLY A 393 5.05 11.56 24.70
C GLY A 393 3.59 11.97 24.94
N ARG A 394 3.31 13.22 24.67
CA ARG A 394 1.97 13.80 24.88
C ARG A 394 1.52 14.65 23.68
N VAL A 395 0.23 14.67 23.46
CA VAL A 395 -0.45 15.59 22.54
C VAL A 395 -1.56 16.32 23.28
N THR A 396 -1.89 17.51 22.83
CA THR A 396 -3.09 18.22 23.25
C THR A 396 -4.26 17.81 22.36
N VAL A 397 -5.37 17.42 22.98
CA VAL A 397 -6.62 17.12 22.27
C VAL A 397 -7.52 18.34 22.31
N GLU A 398 -7.99 18.77 21.15
CA GLU A 398 -8.89 19.90 20.99
C GLU A 398 -10.18 19.50 20.28
N TYR A 399 -11.26 20.23 20.58
CA TYR A 399 -12.54 20.08 19.91
C TYR A 399 -13.19 21.42 19.54
N SER A 400 -14.06 21.38 18.57
CA SER A 400 -14.85 22.52 18.14
C SER A 400 -16.29 22.08 17.80
N ASP A 401 -17.29 22.80 18.30
CA ASP A 401 -18.68 22.54 17.99
C ASP A 401 -19.20 23.36 16.80
N ASN A 402 -18.42 24.35 16.34
CA ASN A 402 -18.77 25.25 15.23
C ASN A 402 -17.74 25.19 14.06
N GLY A 403 -16.65 24.43 14.21
CA GLY A 403 -15.57 24.31 13.23
C GLY A 403 -14.63 25.51 13.16
N ARG A 404 -14.83 26.56 13.97
CA ARG A 404 -14.06 27.81 13.98
C ARG A 404 -13.31 28.03 15.28
N SER A 405 -14.00 27.95 16.40
CA SER A 405 -13.44 28.15 17.75
C SER A 405 -13.07 26.82 18.36
N TRP A 406 -11.81 26.65 18.74
CA TRP A 406 -11.25 25.44 19.32
C TRP A 406 -11.12 25.55 20.84
N LYS A 407 -11.46 24.48 21.54
CA LYS A 407 -11.36 24.35 22.99
C LYS A 407 -10.46 23.17 23.32
N THR A 408 -9.54 23.36 24.24
CA THR A 408 -8.67 22.29 24.75
C THR A 408 -9.48 21.34 25.65
N LEU A 409 -9.47 20.05 25.28
CA LEU A 409 -10.01 19.00 26.14
C LEU A 409 -8.97 18.57 27.20
N GLY A 410 -7.70 18.71 26.90
CA GLY A 410 -6.58 18.35 27.76
C GLY A 410 -5.53 17.47 27.06
N SER A 411 -4.50 17.14 27.79
CA SER A 411 -3.35 16.36 27.31
C SER A 411 -3.68 14.87 27.24
N GLN A 412 -3.11 14.16 26.24
CA GLN A 412 -3.22 12.73 26.04
C GLN A 412 -1.81 12.14 25.86
N ARG A 413 -1.50 11.07 26.59
CA ARG A 413 -0.25 10.29 26.37
C ARG A 413 -0.38 9.41 25.13
N TYR A 414 0.70 9.29 24.37
CA TYR A 414 0.87 8.29 23.33
C TYR A 414 2.05 7.34 23.67
N ALA A 415 1.97 6.11 23.17
CA ALA A 415 3.00 5.10 23.38
C ALA A 415 4.26 5.39 22.53
N SER A 416 5.35 4.67 22.78
CA SER A 416 6.62 4.85 22.04
C SER A 416 6.51 4.68 20.52
N ASN A 417 5.49 4.00 20.06
CA ASN A 417 5.16 3.87 18.63
C ASN A 417 4.17 4.94 18.12
N GLY A 418 3.93 6.00 18.90
CA GLY A 418 3.07 7.14 18.55
C GLY A 418 1.57 6.93 18.76
N TYR A 419 1.08 5.70 18.98
CA TYR A 419 -0.35 5.42 19.05
C TYR A 419 -0.98 5.74 20.41
N PHE A 420 -2.24 6.18 20.37
CA PHE A 420 -3.08 6.35 21.55
C PHE A 420 -4.54 6.11 21.26
N THR A 421 -5.31 5.90 22.33
CA THR A 421 -6.78 5.91 22.31
C THR A 421 -7.30 6.72 23.48
N ARG A 422 -8.44 7.42 23.30
CA ARG A 422 -9.08 8.23 24.35
C ARG A 422 -10.61 8.18 24.21
N PRO A 423 -11.33 7.70 25.21
CA PRO A 423 -12.79 7.87 25.28
C PRO A 423 -13.16 9.35 25.43
N VAL A 424 -14.19 9.79 24.72
CA VAL A 424 -14.67 11.17 24.75
C VAL A 424 -16.20 11.24 24.67
N SER A 425 -16.78 12.32 25.20
CA SER A 425 -18.15 12.72 24.89
C SER A 425 -18.14 13.52 23.59
N THR A 426 -19.07 13.23 22.68
CA THR A 426 -19.12 13.86 21.37
C THR A 426 -20.54 14.22 20.95
N THR A 427 -20.68 14.98 19.89
CA THR A 427 -21.93 15.25 19.19
C THR A 427 -21.71 15.07 17.69
N ALA A 428 -22.78 14.96 16.91
CA ALA A 428 -22.71 14.80 15.48
C ALA A 428 -21.98 15.97 14.75
N LYS A 429 -22.02 17.17 15.32
CA LYS A 429 -21.37 18.37 14.74
C LYS A 429 -19.95 18.58 15.24
N ARG A 430 -19.55 17.92 16.33
CA ARG A 430 -18.24 18.14 16.96
C ARG A 430 -17.10 17.66 16.07
N ARG A 431 -16.14 18.55 15.87
CA ARG A 431 -14.87 18.26 15.20
C ARG A 431 -13.78 18.12 16.24
N TRP A 432 -12.77 17.34 15.92
CA TRP A 432 -11.65 17.00 16.77
C TRP A 432 -10.35 17.21 16.02
N ARG A 433 -9.30 17.66 16.71
CA ARG A 433 -7.94 17.65 16.23
C ARG A 433 -6.98 17.43 17.38
N ILE A 434 -5.73 17.14 17.06
CA ILE A 434 -4.63 17.07 18.02
C ILE A 434 -3.58 18.10 17.66
N VAL A 435 -2.93 18.63 18.69
CA VAL A 435 -1.79 19.52 18.57
C VAL A 435 -0.62 18.85 19.26
N TRP A 436 0.52 18.84 18.60
CA TRP A 436 1.73 18.19 19.08
C TRP A 436 2.91 19.14 19.03
N ASP A 437 3.48 19.41 20.20
CA ASP A 437 4.75 20.10 20.34
C ASP A 437 5.85 19.06 20.18
N ALA A 438 6.54 19.10 19.06
CA ALA A 438 7.59 18.16 18.73
C ALA A 438 8.89 18.47 19.52
N PRO A 439 9.78 17.47 19.70
CA PRO A 439 11.03 17.67 20.44
C PRO A 439 11.97 18.72 19.82
N ASP A 440 11.82 19.03 18.55
CA ASP A 440 12.56 20.09 17.84
C ASP A 440 12.02 21.50 18.08
N GLY A 441 11.00 21.65 18.91
CA GLY A 441 10.32 22.91 19.21
C GLY A 441 9.22 23.31 18.23
N THR A 442 8.96 22.52 17.19
CA THR A 442 7.90 22.79 16.22
C THR A 442 6.54 22.34 16.74
N THR A 443 5.54 23.21 16.68
CA THR A 443 4.15 22.84 16.99
C THR A 443 3.41 22.43 15.70
N TYR A 444 2.94 21.20 15.69
CA TYR A 444 2.14 20.65 14.60
C TYR A 444 0.66 20.56 14.99
N THR A 445 -0.21 20.98 14.08
CA THR A 445 -1.67 20.86 14.25
C THR A 445 -2.21 19.87 13.23
N GLY A 446 -2.90 18.82 13.70
CA GLY A 446 -3.52 17.81 12.85
C GLY A 446 -4.76 18.33 12.12
N SER A 447 -5.16 17.62 11.09
CA SER A 447 -6.41 17.89 10.37
C SER A 447 -7.62 17.74 11.30
N ALA A 448 -8.62 18.60 11.11
CA ALA A 448 -9.90 18.50 11.82
C ALA A 448 -10.69 17.30 11.28
N THR A 449 -11.14 16.41 12.17
CA THR A 449 -11.93 15.22 11.84
C THR A 449 -13.25 15.17 12.63
N ARG A 450 -14.14 14.29 12.24
CA ARG A 450 -15.44 14.06 12.87
C ARG A 450 -15.79 12.57 12.95
N ALA A 451 -16.83 12.26 13.69
CA ALA A 451 -17.40 10.91 13.68
C ALA A 451 -18.06 10.62 12.32
N TRP A 452 -17.68 9.51 11.71
CA TRP A 452 -18.27 9.01 10.47
C TRP A 452 -19.14 7.78 10.76
N THR A 453 -20.42 7.87 10.45
CA THR A 453 -21.39 6.78 10.60
C THR A 453 -21.89 6.25 9.25
N LYS A 454 -21.67 7.02 8.20
CA LYS A 454 -22.09 6.71 6.82
C LYS A 454 -20.99 7.09 5.85
N PRO A 455 -20.92 6.44 4.66
CA PRO A 455 -20.07 6.88 3.57
C PRO A 455 -20.38 8.31 3.17
N TRP A 456 -19.41 9.00 2.62
CA TRP A 456 -19.65 10.28 1.95
C TRP A 456 -20.53 10.03 0.71
N SER A 457 -21.61 10.78 0.62
CA SER A 457 -22.55 10.81 -0.52
C SER A 457 -22.49 12.20 -1.13
N GLY A 458 -21.45 12.51 -1.86
CA GLY A 458 -21.30 13.78 -2.57
C GLY A 458 -22.07 13.84 -3.86
#